data_27384ddcbb45006a315076636220c506
#
_entry.id   27384ddcbb45006a315076636220c506
#
_cell.length_a   1.000
_cell.length_b   1.000
_cell.length_c   1.000
_cell.angle_alpha   90.00
_cell.angle_beta   90.00
_cell.angle_gamma   90.00
#
_symmetry.space_group_name_H-M   'P 1'
#
loop_
_entity.id
_entity.type
_entity.pdbx_description
1 polymer ?
#
loop_
_entity_poly.entity_id
_entity_poly.type
_entity_poly.pdbx_seq_one_letter_code
_entity_poly.pdbx_strand_id
1 'polypeptide(L)'
;MNVDPAIHNNACEPRQPAFDMFAEANGYDPDTDAATYSKQFNKTFTTHQAIRNKDILNEALRLLRKKIRDTRDPSQLGDDIPFTVIGSQNARLWQPDISLLKYTKRAHTLLARDGTRPVQIIESVRVPAGERDQALDCVDSSIAANVRVWLGAHALRSTPGKYTLTKDDMTGIDYDSSATSSVTNVKGITVPLVIVAHTAHYFIRPDEIIYDTATTLDKTIAFNEGAVHGGGPCAPCALQIDPTLTPAQANAYFGDTQGRENDFFAEWLAARY
;
A
#
# COMPACT_ATOMS: atom_id res chain seq x y z
N MET A 1 1.77 1.46 6.70
CA MET A 1 2.16 0.66 7.88
C MET A 1 2.25 -0.79 7.44
N ASN A 2 3.44 -1.34 7.45
CA ASN A 2 3.68 -2.70 6.94
C ASN A 2 4.39 -3.58 7.98
N VAL A 3 4.40 -3.15 9.25
CA VAL A 3 5.06 -3.93 10.31
C VAL A 3 4.27 -5.19 10.62
N ASP A 4 4.96 -6.31 10.62
CA ASP A 4 4.34 -7.62 10.85
C ASP A 4 4.04 -7.83 12.34
N PRO A 5 2.77 -7.95 12.76
CA PRO A 5 2.43 -8.13 14.16
C PRO A 5 2.83 -9.51 14.72
N ALA A 6 3.14 -10.48 13.87
CA ALA A 6 3.63 -11.79 14.32
C ALA A 6 5.07 -11.75 14.84
N ILE A 7 5.83 -10.69 14.53
CA ILE A 7 7.18 -10.47 15.04
C ILE A 7 7.12 -9.86 16.44
N HIS A 8 7.80 -10.48 17.39
CA HIS A 8 7.88 -9.99 18.77
C HIS A 8 9.31 -9.56 19.12
N ASN A 9 9.44 -8.46 19.85
CA ASN A 9 10.73 -7.92 20.29
C ASN A 9 11.78 -7.74 19.18
N ASN A 10 11.34 -7.44 17.96
CA ASN A 10 12.20 -7.30 16.79
C ASN A 10 13.12 -8.53 16.57
N ALA A 11 12.60 -9.72 16.83
CA ALA A 11 13.27 -11.01 16.62
C ALA A 11 12.57 -11.80 15.51
N CYS A 12 13.34 -12.52 14.72
CA CYS A 12 12.80 -13.30 13.59
C CYS A 12 11.90 -14.43 14.05
N GLU A 13 12.28 -15.12 15.11
CA GLU A 13 11.61 -16.31 15.62
C GLU A 13 11.55 -16.28 17.16
N PRO A 14 10.57 -16.88 17.79
CA PRO A 14 9.39 -17.49 17.16
C PRO A 14 8.36 -16.43 16.73
N ARG A 15 7.66 -16.70 15.63
CA ARG A 15 6.50 -15.89 15.19
C ARG A 15 5.29 -16.18 16.10
N GLN A 16 4.43 -15.18 16.26
CA GLN A 16 3.19 -15.33 17.04
C GLN A 16 2.05 -15.86 16.16
N PRO A 17 1.63 -17.13 16.29
CA PRO A 17 0.68 -17.75 15.35
C PRO A 17 -0.67 -17.01 15.25
N ALA A 18 -1.14 -16.40 16.35
CA ALA A 18 -2.41 -15.68 16.37
C ALA A 18 -2.43 -14.43 15.45
N PHE A 19 -1.26 -13.93 15.05
CA PHE A 19 -1.10 -12.74 14.22
C PHE A 19 -0.37 -13.03 12.91
N ASP A 20 -0.02 -14.29 12.65
CA ASP A 20 0.71 -14.66 11.45
C ASP A 20 -0.23 -14.72 10.24
N MET A 21 -0.09 -13.79 9.31
CA MET A 21 -0.90 -13.74 8.09
C MET A 21 -0.58 -14.88 7.12
N PHE A 22 0.54 -15.57 7.29
CA PHE A 22 0.96 -16.69 6.45
C PHE A 22 0.64 -18.06 7.07
N ALA A 23 -0.06 -18.10 8.20
CA ALA A 23 -0.52 -19.34 8.80
C ALA A 23 -1.84 -19.78 8.15
N GLU A 24 -1.89 -21.05 7.72
CA GLU A 24 -3.11 -21.67 7.14
C GLU A 24 -4.31 -21.55 8.09
N ALA A 25 -4.10 -21.73 9.38
CA ALA A 25 -5.14 -21.57 10.40
C ALA A 25 -5.79 -20.18 10.41
N ASN A 26 -5.13 -19.17 9.85
CA ASN A 26 -5.63 -17.80 9.74
C ASN A 26 -6.25 -17.52 8.35
N GLY A 27 -6.25 -18.48 7.44
CA GLY A 27 -6.90 -18.37 6.12
C GLY A 27 -5.94 -18.14 4.96
N TYR A 28 -4.65 -18.35 5.15
CA TYR A 28 -3.65 -18.33 4.08
C TYR A 28 -3.54 -19.71 3.42
N ASP A 29 -3.41 -19.72 2.10
CA ASP A 29 -3.17 -20.91 1.29
C ASP A 29 -1.74 -20.86 0.70
N PRO A 30 -0.81 -21.69 1.18
CA PRO A 30 0.57 -21.69 0.71
C PRO A 30 0.76 -22.21 -0.71
N ASP A 31 -0.21 -22.96 -1.24
CA ASP A 31 -0.12 -23.55 -2.59
C ASP A 31 -0.43 -22.49 -3.68
N THR A 32 -1.23 -21.48 -3.34
CA THR A 32 -1.67 -20.44 -4.28
C THR A 32 -1.20 -19.04 -3.89
N ASP A 33 -0.49 -18.88 -2.78
CA ASP A 33 -0.12 -17.59 -2.20
C ASP A 33 -1.32 -16.64 -1.99
N ALA A 34 -2.52 -17.22 -1.89
CA ALA A 34 -3.75 -16.48 -1.67
C ALA A 34 -4.22 -16.57 -0.23
N ALA A 35 -5.10 -15.67 0.16
CA ALA A 35 -5.74 -15.75 1.46
C ALA A 35 -7.21 -15.35 1.42
N THR A 36 -7.96 -15.86 2.39
CA THR A 36 -9.31 -15.41 2.73
C THR A 36 -9.38 -15.20 4.23
N TYR A 37 -9.08 -14.00 4.68
CA TYR A 37 -9.05 -13.71 6.11
C TYR A 37 -10.44 -13.48 6.68
N SER A 38 -10.70 -14.10 7.84
CA SER A 38 -11.91 -13.81 8.58
C SER A 38 -11.93 -12.35 9.06
N LYS A 39 -13.12 -11.78 9.25
CA LYS A 39 -13.28 -10.44 9.84
C LYS A 39 -12.60 -10.35 11.21
N GLN A 40 -12.64 -11.43 11.99
CA GLN A 40 -12.00 -11.48 13.30
C GLN A 40 -10.49 -11.46 13.18
N PHE A 41 -9.90 -12.24 12.28
CA PHE A 41 -8.45 -12.22 12.04
C PHE A 41 -7.99 -10.85 11.54
N ASN A 42 -8.67 -10.27 10.53
CA ASN A 42 -8.36 -8.93 10.02
C ASN A 42 -8.35 -7.90 11.16
N LYS A 43 -9.36 -7.89 12.03
CA LYS A 43 -9.42 -6.98 13.19
C LYS A 43 -8.27 -7.24 14.17
N THR A 44 -7.97 -8.51 14.46
CA THR A 44 -6.86 -8.88 15.34
C THR A 44 -5.53 -8.43 14.78
N PHE A 45 -5.25 -8.78 13.52
CA PHE A 45 -4.01 -8.41 12.83
C PHE A 45 -3.81 -6.89 12.81
N THR A 46 -4.80 -6.14 12.31
CA THR A 46 -4.69 -4.67 12.18
C THR A 46 -4.54 -3.98 13.54
N THR A 47 -5.18 -4.51 14.58
CA THR A 47 -5.01 -3.99 15.95
C THR A 47 -3.58 -4.18 16.42
N HIS A 48 -3.02 -5.39 16.30
CA HIS A 48 -1.66 -5.69 16.75
C HIS A 48 -0.60 -5.02 15.85
N GLN A 49 -0.86 -4.89 14.55
CA GLN A 49 -0.02 -4.11 13.65
C GLN A 49 0.07 -2.64 14.10
N ALA A 50 -1.06 -2.04 14.49
CA ALA A 50 -1.10 -0.68 15.01
C ALA A 50 -0.35 -0.53 16.35
N ILE A 51 -0.48 -1.51 17.24
CA ILE A 51 0.25 -1.55 18.53
C ILE A 51 1.76 -1.62 18.26
N ARG A 52 2.20 -2.60 17.48
CA ARG A 52 3.62 -2.78 17.14
C ARG A 52 4.20 -1.55 16.47
N ASN A 53 3.50 -0.97 15.50
CA ASN A 53 3.93 0.27 14.84
C ASN A 53 4.12 1.42 15.83
N LYS A 54 3.20 1.58 16.78
CA LYS A 54 3.29 2.58 17.85
C LYS A 54 4.53 2.37 18.72
N ASP A 55 4.83 1.12 19.09
CA ASP A 55 5.97 0.79 19.96
C ASP A 55 7.30 1.09 19.22
N ILE A 56 7.42 0.73 17.96
CA ILE A 56 8.58 1.04 17.11
C ILE A 56 8.77 2.56 17.01
N LEU A 57 7.70 3.32 16.76
CA LEU A 57 7.77 4.79 16.69
C LEU A 57 8.17 5.41 18.02
N ASN A 58 7.66 4.90 19.13
CA ASN A 58 8.03 5.37 20.47
C ASN A 58 9.52 5.11 20.75
N GLU A 59 10.05 3.97 20.33
CA GLU A 59 11.48 3.66 20.46
C GLU A 59 12.34 4.61 19.61
N ALA A 60 11.99 4.82 18.34
CA ALA A 60 12.70 5.77 17.49
C ALA A 60 12.72 7.19 18.10
N LEU A 61 11.57 7.66 18.61
CA LEU A 61 11.47 8.95 19.29
C LEU A 61 12.28 8.99 20.60
N ARG A 62 12.31 7.90 21.35
CA ARG A 62 13.11 7.78 22.57
C ARG A 62 14.61 7.93 22.28
N LEU A 63 15.08 7.26 21.23
CA LEU A 63 16.48 7.35 20.79
C LEU A 63 16.83 8.77 20.35
N LEU A 64 16.00 9.41 19.54
CA LEU A 64 16.19 10.80 19.11
C LEU A 64 16.24 11.78 20.30
N ARG A 65 15.26 11.68 21.21
CA ARG A 65 15.22 12.53 22.41
C ARG A 65 16.43 12.31 23.32
N LYS A 66 16.93 11.07 23.42
CA LYS A 66 18.17 10.78 24.15
C LYS A 66 19.35 11.48 23.50
N LYS A 67 19.51 11.39 22.19
CA LYS A 67 20.58 12.09 21.44
C LYS A 67 20.55 13.59 21.66
N ILE A 68 19.38 14.24 21.53
CA ILE A 68 19.20 15.68 21.75
C ILE A 68 19.63 16.06 23.17
N ARG A 69 19.27 15.28 24.19
CA ARG A 69 19.67 15.55 25.58
C ARG A 69 21.18 15.40 25.79
N ASP A 70 21.76 14.33 25.24
CA ASP A 70 23.18 14.01 25.44
C ASP A 70 24.09 15.04 24.75
N THR A 71 23.72 15.48 23.55
CA THR A 71 24.44 16.49 22.78
C THR A 71 24.09 17.93 23.17
N ARG A 72 22.95 18.15 23.82
CA ARG A 72 22.35 19.46 24.07
C ARG A 72 22.10 20.25 22.78
N ASP A 73 21.91 19.56 21.68
CA ASP A 73 21.68 20.13 20.35
C ASP A 73 20.29 19.74 19.83
N PRO A 74 19.32 20.70 19.80
CA PRO A 74 17.96 20.46 19.32
C PRO A 74 17.87 20.22 17.81
N SER A 75 18.93 20.51 17.04
CA SER A 75 18.98 20.28 15.60
C SER A 75 19.25 18.82 15.22
N GLN A 76 19.55 17.96 16.19
CA GLN A 76 19.81 16.53 15.95
C GLN A 76 18.57 15.85 15.34
N LEU A 77 18.78 15.20 14.21
CA LEU A 77 17.72 14.49 13.46
C LEU A 77 17.80 12.96 13.59
N GLY A 78 18.88 12.45 14.19
CA GLY A 78 19.11 11.01 14.37
C GLY A 78 19.65 10.30 13.12
N ASP A 79 20.34 11.03 12.24
CA ASP A 79 21.00 10.48 11.05
C ASP A 79 22.07 9.44 11.38
N ASP A 80 22.73 9.62 12.51
CA ASP A 80 23.82 8.79 13.02
C ASP A 80 23.37 7.66 13.98
N ILE A 81 22.05 7.49 14.14
CA ILE A 81 21.49 6.45 15.00
C ILE A 81 20.96 5.32 14.12
N PRO A 82 21.67 4.18 14.00
CA PRO A 82 21.16 3.03 13.26
C PRO A 82 19.82 2.55 13.83
N PHE A 83 18.88 2.22 12.94
CA PHE A 83 17.54 1.77 13.32
C PHE A 83 17.03 0.72 12.34
N THR A 84 17.06 -0.54 12.76
CA THR A 84 16.58 -1.67 11.94
C THR A 84 15.31 -2.23 12.54
N VAL A 85 14.29 -2.43 11.69
CA VAL A 85 13.01 -3.02 12.07
C VAL A 85 12.76 -4.25 11.23
N ILE A 86 12.76 -5.41 11.88
CA ILE A 86 12.49 -6.70 11.25
C ILE A 86 10.98 -6.82 10.97
N GLY A 87 10.61 -7.49 9.88
CA GLY A 87 9.20 -7.64 9.49
C GLY A 87 8.49 -6.30 9.29
N SER A 88 9.15 -5.35 8.63
CA SER A 88 8.61 -4.05 8.28
C SER A 88 8.27 -3.92 6.80
N GLN A 89 8.41 -5.00 6.05
CA GLN A 89 7.98 -5.12 4.66
C GLN A 89 6.96 -6.26 4.51
N ASN A 90 6.15 -6.20 3.47
CA ASN A 90 5.26 -7.26 3.01
C ASN A 90 4.19 -7.77 4.02
N ALA A 91 4.05 -7.15 5.19
CA ALA A 91 2.98 -7.46 6.14
C ALA A 91 1.67 -6.72 5.78
N ARG A 92 1.12 -7.06 4.63
CA ARG A 92 -0.04 -6.40 4.00
C ARG A 92 -1.12 -7.41 3.70
N LEU A 93 -2.16 -7.48 4.51
CA LEU A 93 -3.27 -8.43 4.32
C LEU A 93 -3.87 -8.40 2.92
N TRP A 94 -3.90 -7.22 2.29
CA TRP A 94 -4.49 -7.05 0.95
C TRP A 94 -3.64 -7.59 -0.20
N GLN A 95 -2.42 -8.04 0.04
CA GLN A 95 -1.61 -8.69 -1.00
C GLN A 95 -2.08 -10.12 -1.27
N PRO A 96 -2.13 -11.05 -0.30
CA PRO A 96 -2.69 -12.37 -0.54
C PRO A 96 -4.23 -12.37 -0.55
N ASP A 97 -4.91 -11.51 0.24
CA ASP A 97 -6.37 -11.39 0.21
C ASP A 97 -6.82 -10.27 -0.73
N ILE A 98 -7.04 -10.62 -1.99
CA ILE A 98 -7.46 -9.67 -3.02
C ILE A 98 -8.89 -9.15 -2.84
N SER A 99 -9.66 -9.66 -1.90
CA SER A 99 -10.97 -9.12 -1.55
C SER A 99 -10.89 -7.81 -0.76
N LEU A 100 -9.76 -7.55 -0.11
CA LEU A 100 -9.50 -6.31 0.63
C LEU A 100 -9.04 -5.21 -0.32
N LEU A 101 -9.55 -3.99 -0.14
CA LEU A 101 -9.23 -2.83 -0.99
C LEU A 101 -9.46 -3.12 -2.49
N LYS A 102 -10.50 -3.89 -2.79
CA LYS A 102 -10.80 -4.36 -4.15
C LYS A 102 -11.51 -3.29 -4.98
N TYR A 103 -12.22 -2.36 -4.34
CA TYR A 103 -13.09 -1.39 -5.01
C TYR A 103 -12.80 0.04 -4.59
N THR A 104 -13.07 1.00 -5.50
CA THR A 104 -13.25 2.40 -5.13
C THR A 104 -14.62 2.60 -4.47
N LYS A 105 -14.76 3.65 -3.66
CA LYS A 105 -16.07 4.01 -3.05
C LYS A 105 -16.99 4.74 -4.01
N ARG A 106 -16.42 5.45 -4.99
CA ARG A 106 -17.15 6.25 -5.96
C ARG A 106 -16.82 5.80 -7.37
N ALA A 107 -17.68 6.16 -8.32
CA ALA A 107 -17.44 5.94 -9.71
C ALA A 107 -16.37 6.92 -10.23
N HIS A 108 -15.43 6.40 -11.01
CA HIS A 108 -14.33 7.13 -11.64
C HIS A 108 -14.14 6.69 -13.07
N THR A 109 -13.41 7.47 -13.85
CA THR A 109 -13.06 7.14 -15.24
C THR A 109 -12.14 5.93 -15.26
N LEU A 110 -12.52 4.90 -16.03
CA LEU A 110 -11.67 3.78 -16.39
C LEU A 110 -11.08 4.05 -17.78
N LEU A 111 -9.76 3.99 -17.90
CA LEU A 111 -9.09 3.93 -19.20
C LEU A 111 -9.11 2.47 -19.66
N ALA A 112 -10.19 2.08 -20.33
CA ALA A 112 -10.43 0.69 -20.68
C ALA A 112 -9.52 0.22 -21.83
N ARG A 113 -9.24 -1.08 -21.86
CA ARG A 113 -8.37 -1.72 -22.89
C ARG A 113 -8.91 -1.62 -24.29
N ASP A 114 -10.21 -1.41 -24.47
CA ASP A 114 -10.86 -1.21 -25.77
C ASP A 114 -10.84 0.25 -26.22
N GLY A 115 -10.18 1.16 -25.48
CA GLY A 115 -10.09 2.58 -25.76
C GLY A 115 -11.30 3.40 -25.24
N THR A 116 -12.30 2.76 -24.66
CA THR A 116 -13.43 3.48 -24.05
C THR A 116 -13.06 4.04 -22.66
N ARG A 117 -13.86 5.00 -22.19
CA ARG A 117 -13.63 5.67 -20.89
C ARG A 117 -14.91 5.72 -20.05
N PRO A 118 -15.47 4.57 -19.65
CA PRO A 118 -16.67 4.56 -18.83
C PRO A 118 -16.38 5.12 -17.43
N VAL A 119 -17.42 5.72 -16.82
CA VAL A 119 -17.40 6.15 -15.42
C VAL A 119 -18.13 5.10 -14.58
N GLN A 120 -17.41 4.44 -13.71
CA GLN A 120 -17.93 3.31 -12.92
C GLN A 120 -17.18 3.15 -11.61
N ILE A 121 -17.70 2.32 -10.70
CA ILE A 121 -16.92 1.81 -9.57
C ILE A 121 -15.74 1.00 -10.13
N ILE A 122 -14.53 1.36 -9.75
CA ILE A 122 -13.34 0.66 -10.22
C ILE A 122 -13.11 -0.57 -9.36
N GLU A 123 -12.86 -1.68 -10.03
CA GLU A 123 -12.47 -2.94 -9.42
C GLU A 123 -10.98 -3.22 -9.69
N SER A 124 -10.24 -3.62 -8.65
CA SER A 124 -8.89 -4.14 -8.83
C SER A 124 -8.92 -5.53 -9.45
N VAL A 125 -8.19 -5.71 -10.53
CA VAL A 125 -8.01 -6.99 -11.22
C VAL A 125 -6.73 -7.72 -10.82
N ARG A 126 -6.06 -7.24 -9.74
CA ARG A 126 -4.81 -7.84 -9.28
C ARG A 126 -4.97 -9.30 -8.89
N VAL A 127 -3.90 -10.06 -9.05
CA VAL A 127 -3.79 -11.42 -8.52
C VAL A 127 -3.25 -11.39 -7.09
N PRO A 128 -3.45 -12.45 -6.28
CA PRO A 128 -2.74 -12.62 -5.03
C PRO A 128 -1.23 -12.49 -5.27
N ALA A 129 -0.56 -11.75 -4.40
CA ALA A 129 0.89 -11.63 -4.41
C ALA A 129 1.42 -12.34 -3.17
N GLY A 130 2.23 -13.39 -3.37
CA GLY A 130 2.77 -14.18 -2.28
C GLY A 130 3.71 -13.36 -1.42
N GLU A 131 4.89 -13.09 -1.89
CA GLU A 131 5.96 -12.46 -1.11
C GLU A 131 6.14 -13.11 0.28
N ARG A 132 5.56 -14.33 0.48
CA ARG A 132 5.62 -15.05 1.75
C ARG A 132 7.05 -15.36 2.14
N ASP A 133 7.83 -15.91 1.23
CA ASP A 133 9.20 -16.30 1.52
C ASP A 133 10.05 -15.09 1.86
N GLN A 134 9.87 -13.97 1.13
CA GLN A 134 10.51 -12.70 1.46
C GLN A 134 10.04 -12.14 2.80
N ALA A 135 8.75 -12.24 3.10
CA ALA A 135 8.19 -11.75 4.37
C ALA A 135 8.67 -12.59 5.58
N LEU A 136 8.93 -13.88 5.38
CA LEU A 136 9.44 -14.77 6.42
C LEU A 136 10.97 -14.71 6.54
N ASP A 137 11.69 -14.27 5.50
CA ASP A 137 13.13 -14.04 5.60
C ASP A 137 13.43 -12.83 6.48
N CYS A 138 14.29 -13.03 7.46
CA CYS A 138 14.60 -12.01 8.46
C CYS A 138 15.34 -10.80 7.89
N VAL A 139 16.16 -11.01 6.88
CA VAL A 139 16.91 -9.94 6.23
C VAL A 139 16.01 -9.21 5.24
N ASP A 140 15.35 -9.95 4.36
CA ASP A 140 14.54 -9.40 3.29
C ASP A 140 13.26 -8.70 3.80
N SER A 141 12.72 -9.14 4.95
CA SER A 141 11.58 -8.49 5.59
C SER A 141 11.96 -7.28 6.44
N SER A 142 13.24 -7.00 6.62
CA SER A 142 13.68 -5.88 7.46
C SER A 142 13.88 -4.58 6.68
N ILE A 143 13.69 -3.46 7.38
CA ILE A 143 14.14 -2.15 6.91
C ILE A 143 15.30 -1.71 7.80
N ALA A 144 16.50 -1.69 7.22
CA ALA A 144 17.69 -1.11 7.83
C ALA A 144 17.78 0.38 7.43
N ALA A 145 17.68 1.27 8.42
CA ALA A 145 17.66 2.70 8.23
C ALA A 145 18.39 3.41 9.39
N ASN A 146 18.23 4.70 9.48
CA ASN A 146 18.50 5.46 10.70
C ASN A 146 17.18 6.03 11.27
N VAL A 147 17.26 6.58 12.48
CA VAL A 147 16.08 7.12 13.18
C VAL A 147 15.39 8.20 12.37
N ARG A 148 16.13 9.10 11.69
CA ARG A 148 15.54 10.15 10.85
C ARG A 148 14.74 9.56 9.69
N VAL A 149 15.34 8.64 8.95
CA VAL A 149 14.67 8.00 7.79
C VAL A 149 13.41 7.25 8.26
N TRP A 150 13.51 6.52 9.38
CA TRP A 150 12.35 5.83 9.92
C TRP A 150 11.22 6.81 10.29
N LEU A 151 11.53 7.85 11.05
CA LEU A 151 10.54 8.87 11.44
C LEU A 151 10.02 9.68 10.24
N GLY A 152 10.80 9.87 9.20
CA GLY A 152 10.38 10.55 7.98
C GLY A 152 9.49 9.70 7.09
N ALA A 153 9.88 8.45 6.81
CA ALA A 153 9.26 7.63 5.77
C ALA A 153 8.27 6.58 6.31
N HIS A 154 8.40 6.14 7.58
CA HIS A 154 7.63 5.03 8.14
C HIS A 154 6.77 5.39 9.36
N ALA A 155 6.72 6.69 9.71
CA ALA A 155 6.08 7.16 10.93
C ALA A 155 4.55 7.30 10.87
N LEU A 156 3.91 6.88 9.79
CA LEU A 156 2.46 6.94 9.66
C LEU A 156 1.80 6.14 10.77
N ARG A 157 0.96 6.80 11.58
CA ARG A 157 0.32 6.22 12.75
C ARG A 157 -1.07 5.69 12.43
N SER A 158 -1.47 4.71 13.22
CA SER A 158 -2.85 4.23 13.26
C SER A 158 -3.31 4.01 14.68
N THR A 159 -4.61 4.04 14.88
CA THR A 159 -5.22 3.81 16.18
C THR A 159 -5.53 2.32 16.36
N PRO A 160 -4.94 1.63 17.37
CA PRO A 160 -5.30 0.26 17.68
C PRO A 160 -6.81 0.10 17.85
N GLY A 161 -7.37 -0.94 17.24
CA GLY A 161 -8.80 -1.25 17.26
C GLY A 161 -9.70 -0.37 16.36
N LYS A 162 -9.14 0.74 15.80
CA LYS A 162 -9.84 1.56 14.79
C LYS A 162 -9.26 1.40 13.39
N TYR A 163 -8.02 0.93 13.29
CA TYR A 163 -7.44 0.58 12.01
C TYR A 163 -8.11 -0.67 11.47
N THR A 164 -8.78 -0.55 10.35
CA THR A 164 -9.49 -1.64 9.69
C THR A 164 -9.35 -1.57 8.18
N LEU A 165 -9.43 -2.73 7.56
CA LEU A 165 -9.42 -2.92 6.12
C LEU A 165 -10.73 -3.59 5.69
N THR A 166 -11.35 -3.07 4.64
CA THR A 166 -12.54 -3.66 4.03
C THR A 166 -12.31 -3.82 2.51
N LYS A 167 -13.33 -4.29 1.80
CA LYS A 167 -13.26 -4.43 0.33
C LYS A 167 -13.07 -3.08 -0.39
N ASP A 168 -13.45 -1.98 0.23
CA ASP A 168 -13.51 -0.65 -0.38
C ASP A 168 -13.00 0.47 0.54
N ASP A 169 -12.45 0.13 1.72
CA ASP A 169 -11.97 1.16 2.63
C ASP A 169 -10.80 0.74 3.52
N MET A 170 -10.09 1.76 3.98
CA MET A 170 -9.01 1.70 4.94
C MET A 170 -9.20 2.85 5.94
N THR A 171 -9.48 2.52 7.20
CA THR A 171 -9.81 3.51 8.24
C THR A 171 -8.86 3.46 9.43
N GLY A 172 -8.93 4.44 10.32
CA GLY A 172 -8.15 4.50 11.56
C GLY A 172 -6.68 4.86 11.37
N ILE A 173 -6.32 5.45 10.22
CA ILE A 173 -4.99 5.97 9.92
C ILE A 173 -4.98 7.47 10.19
N ASP A 174 -3.96 7.93 10.90
CA ASP A 174 -3.65 9.34 11.09
C ASP A 174 -2.65 9.79 10.00
N TYR A 175 -3.17 10.23 8.87
CA TYR A 175 -2.35 10.65 7.74
C TYR A 175 -1.49 11.88 8.05
N ASP A 176 -1.90 12.74 8.98
CA ASP A 176 -1.17 13.95 9.37
C ASP A 176 0.01 13.64 10.33
N SER A 177 0.16 12.39 10.73
CA SER A 177 1.25 11.94 11.61
C SER A 177 2.60 11.77 10.92
N SER A 178 2.66 11.85 9.59
CA SER A 178 3.90 11.70 8.82
C SER A 178 4.05 12.79 7.76
N ALA A 179 5.22 13.42 7.71
CA ALA A 179 5.55 14.44 6.72
C ALA A 179 5.64 13.89 5.27
N THR A 180 5.71 12.56 5.11
CA THR A 180 5.76 11.91 3.79
C THR A 180 4.42 11.34 3.35
N SER A 181 3.35 11.58 4.12
CA SER A 181 2.00 11.16 3.76
C SER A 181 1.50 11.90 2.52
N SER A 182 1.30 11.17 1.42
CA SER A 182 0.72 11.73 0.19
C SER A 182 -0.67 12.32 0.43
N VAL A 183 -1.47 11.66 1.30
CA VAL A 183 -2.81 12.14 1.68
C VAL A 183 -2.75 13.49 2.40
N THR A 184 -1.73 13.72 3.23
CA THR A 184 -1.55 15.01 3.91
C THR A 184 -0.98 16.05 2.96
N ASN A 185 0.03 15.68 2.18
CA ASN A 185 0.76 16.62 1.34
C ASN A 185 -0.07 17.14 0.17
N VAL A 186 -0.99 16.34 -0.35
CA VAL A 186 -1.88 16.75 -1.44
C VAL A 186 -2.79 17.94 -1.05
N LYS A 187 -3.03 18.16 0.24
CA LYS A 187 -3.79 19.33 0.74
C LYS A 187 -3.12 20.67 0.41
N GLY A 188 -1.79 20.67 0.22
CA GLY A 188 -1.01 21.85 -0.14
C GLY A 188 -0.91 22.10 -1.65
N ILE A 189 -1.46 21.25 -2.49
CA ILE A 189 -1.42 21.44 -3.95
C ILE A 189 -2.51 22.41 -4.36
N THR A 190 -2.11 23.51 -4.98
CA THR A 190 -3.02 24.58 -5.45
C THR A 190 -3.08 24.70 -6.97
N VAL A 191 -2.26 23.94 -7.68
CA VAL A 191 -2.22 23.86 -9.15
C VAL A 191 -3.10 22.70 -9.64
N PRO A 192 -3.41 22.63 -10.96
CA PRO A 192 -4.10 21.50 -11.54
C PRO A 192 -3.44 20.15 -11.19
N LEU A 193 -4.24 19.17 -10.81
CA LEU A 193 -3.78 17.85 -10.37
C LEU A 193 -4.39 16.75 -11.23
N VAL A 194 -3.56 15.87 -11.76
CA VAL A 194 -3.99 14.62 -12.39
C VAL A 194 -3.38 13.42 -11.66
N ILE A 195 -4.20 12.42 -11.42
CA ILE A 195 -3.79 11.13 -10.84
C ILE A 195 -4.21 10.05 -11.83
N VAL A 196 -3.28 9.20 -12.24
CA VAL A 196 -3.59 7.95 -12.95
C VAL A 196 -3.22 6.79 -12.05
N ALA A 197 -4.20 5.99 -11.69
CA ALA A 197 -4.06 4.82 -10.86
C ALA A 197 -4.17 3.53 -11.69
N HIS A 198 -3.72 2.41 -11.15
CA HIS A 198 -3.58 1.14 -11.87
C HIS A 198 -4.48 0.06 -11.29
N THR A 199 -5.34 -0.57 -12.11
CA THR A 199 -6.32 -1.55 -11.61
C THR A 199 -5.70 -2.89 -11.26
N ALA A 200 -4.56 -3.27 -11.84
CA ALA A 200 -3.82 -4.47 -11.46
C ALA A 200 -2.91 -4.25 -10.23
N HIS A 201 -3.20 -3.20 -9.45
CA HIS A 201 -2.48 -2.87 -8.24
C HIS A 201 -3.44 -2.70 -7.05
N TYR A 202 -2.92 -2.72 -5.83
CA TYR A 202 -3.73 -2.58 -4.61
C TYR A 202 -3.95 -1.14 -4.18
N PHE A 203 -3.44 -0.16 -4.90
CA PHE A 203 -3.55 1.25 -4.51
C PHE A 203 -4.81 1.95 -5.01
N ILE A 204 -5.72 1.26 -5.70
CA ILE A 204 -6.92 1.92 -6.23
C ILE A 204 -7.68 2.73 -5.17
N ARG A 205 -7.86 2.19 -3.96
CA ARG A 205 -8.51 2.91 -2.87
C ARG A 205 -7.60 3.97 -2.23
N PRO A 206 -6.32 3.71 -1.94
CA PRO A 206 -5.38 4.75 -1.53
C PRO A 206 -5.30 5.94 -2.49
N ASP A 207 -5.27 5.72 -3.80
CA ASP A 207 -5.22 6.79 -4.80
C ASP A 207 -6.52 7.62 -4.81
N GLU A 208 -7.68 6.96 -4.66
CA GLU A 208 -8.96 7.66 -4.46
C GLU A 208 -8.96 8.52 -3.20
N ILE A 209 -8.37 8.04 -2.08
CA ILE A 209 -8.25 8.83 -0.84
C ILE A 209 -7.37 10.07 -1.06
N ILE A 210 -6.27 9.96 -1.79
CA ILE A 210 -5.42 11.10 -2.15
C ILE A 210 -6.21 12.10 -2.98
N TYR A 211 -6.90 11.64 -4.01
CA TYR A 211 -7.75 12.47 -4.86
C TYR A 211 -8.86 13.18 -4.07
N ASP A 212 -9.56 12.47 -3.20
CA ASP A 212 -10.63 13.02 -2.38
C ASP A 212 -10.13 14.11 -1.44
N THR A 213 -8.92 13.93 -0.91
CA THR A 213 -8.29 14.83 0.06
C THR A 213 -7.69 16.07 -0.59
N ALA A 214 -7.35 16.02 -1.88
CA ALA A 214 -6.81 17.16 -2.62
C ALA A 214 -7.77 18.34 -2.58
N THR A 215 -7.26 19.54 -2.23
CA THR A 215 -8.03 20.77 -2.08
C THR A 215 -8.17 21.56 -3.37
N THR A 216 -7.30 21.35 -4.35
CA THR A 216 -7.44 21.99 -5.67
C THR A 216 -8.77 21.61 -6.32
N LEU A 217 -9.43 22.60 -6.94
CA LEU A 217 -10.71 22.39 -7.65
C LEU A 217 -10.51 21.76 -9.03
N ASP A 218 -9.36 22.05 -9.67
CA ASP A 218 -8.98 21.45 -10.95
C ASP A 218 -8.21 20.16 -10.69
N LYS A 219 -8.94 19.08 -10.47
CA LYS A 219 -8.35 17.76 -10.23
C LYS A 219 -9.06 16.68 -11.02
N THR A 220 -8.28 15.76 -11.54
CA THR A 220 -8.73 14.62 -12.35
C THR A 220 -8.13 13.34 -11.79
N ILE A 221 -8.93 12.26 -11.74
CA ILE A 221 -8.46 10.92 -11.49
C ILE A 221 -8.98 9.97 -12.57
N ALA A 222 -8.11 9.09 -13.06
CA ALA A 222 -8.48 8.00 -13.93
C ALA A 222 -7.77 6.71 -13.51
N PHE A 223 -8.32 5.56 -13.89
CA PHE A 223 -7.77 4.26 -13.55
C PHE A 223 -7.44 3.50 -14.83
N ASN A 224 -6.19 3.10 -14.98
CA ASN A 224 -5.69 2.39 -16.16
C ASN A 224 -5.94 0.89 -16.02
N GLU A 225 -6.80 0.33 -16.89
CA GLU A 225 -7.20 -1.08 -16.84
C GLU A 225 -6.00 -2.01 -17.06
N GLY A 226 -5.79 -2.94 -16.14
CA GLY A 226 -4.78 -3.98 -16.23
C GLY A 226 -3.33 -3.53 -16.05
N ALA A 227 -3.08 -2.25 -15.75
CA ALA A 227 -1.73 -1.77 -15.47
C ALA A 227 -1.28 -2.16 -14.06
N VAL A 228 -0.03 -2.63 -13.93
CA VAL A 228 0.66 -2.86 -12.64
C VAL A 228 1.38 -1.60 -12.16
N HIS A 229 2.00 -1.65 -10.98
CA HIS A 229 2.72 -0.52 -10.36
C HIS A 229 3.70 0.22 -11.28
N GLY A 230 4.36 -0.49 -12.19
CA GLY A 230 5.27 0.11 -13.18
C GLY A 230 4.60 0.57 -14.47
N GLY A 231 3.27 0.59 -14.55
CA GLY A 231 2.51 0.98 -15.73
C GLY A 231 2.37 -0.09 -16.82
N GLY A 232 3.12 -1.21 -16.74
CA GLY A 232 3.03 -2.31 -17.71
C GLY A 232 1.78 -3.18 -17.54
N PRO A 233 1.43 -4.02 -18.53
CA PRO A 233 0.26 -4.90 -18.47
C PRO A 233 0.47 -6.10 -17.53
N CYS A 234 -0.60 -6.52 -16.87
CA CYS A 234 -0.61 -7.65 -15.93
C CYS A 234 -1.02 -8.96 -16.63
N ALA A 235 -0.07 -9.72 -17.14
CA ALA A 235 -0.37 -11.03 -17.74
C ALA A 235 -1.00 -12.04 -16.74
N PRO A 236 -0.54 -12.16 -15.47
CA PRO A 236 -1.21 -13.03 -14.50
C PRO A 236 -2.65 -12.62 -14.23
N CYS A 237 -2.95 -11.31 -14.23
CA CYS A 237 -4.32 -10.82 -14.05
C CYS A 237 -5.21 -11.22 -15.25
N ALA A 238 -4.66 -11.21 -16.46
CA ALA A 238 -5.37 -11.67 -17.66
C ALA A 238 -5.71 -13.16 -17.56
N LEU A 239 -4.77 -14.00 -17.11
CA LEU A 239 -5.00 -15.43 -16.88
C LEU A 239 -6.00 -15.73 -15.76
N GLN A 240 -6.10 -14.87 -14.75
CA GLN A 240 -7.13 -14.98 -13.71
C GLN A 240 -8.53 -14.67 -14.28
N ILE A 241 -8.63 -13.75 -15.24
CA ILE A 241 -9.90 -13.39 -15.90
C ILE A 241 -10.28 -14.47 -16.92
N ASP A 242 -9.32 -14.93 -17.71
CA ASP A 242 -9.50 -15.98 -18.72
C ASP A 242 -8.33 -16.98 -18.69
N PRO A 243 -8.52 -18.12 -17.99
CA PRO A 243 -7.48 -19.15 -17.86
C PRO A 243 -7.17 -19.89 -19.18
N THR A 244 -7.93 -19.65 -20.25
CA THR A 244 -7.71 -20.30 -21.55
C THR A 244 -6.68 -19.59 -22.44
N LEU A 245 -6.24 -18.39 -22.02
CA LEU A 245 -5.27 -17.60 -22.78
C LEU A 245 -3.90 -18.29 -22.83
N THR A 246 -3.29 -18.24 -23.98
CA THR A 246 -1.85 -18.55 -24.09
C THR A 246 -1.03 -17.44 -23.43
N PRO A 247 0.25 -17.70 -23.06
CA PRO A 247 1.13 -16.67 -22.48
C PRO A 247 1.24 -15.40 -23.35
N ALA A 248 1.29 -15.56 -24.67
CA ALA A 248 1.34 -14.43 -25.61
C ALA A 248 0.03 -13.60 -25.58
N GLN A 249 -1.13 -14.28 -25.55
CA GLN A 249 -2.43 -13.62 -25.44
C GLN A 249 -2.60 -12.92 -24.07
N ALA A 250 -2.14 -13.54 -23.00
CA ALA A 250 -2.19 -12.95 -21.67
C ALA A 250 -1.36 -11.66 -21.58
N ASN A 251 -0.15 -11.65 -22.16
CA ASN A 251 0.70 -10.45 -22.25
C ASN A 251 0.05 -9.32 -23.09
N ALA A 252 -0.70 -9.67 -24.11
CA ALA A 252 -1.38 -8.71 -24.98
C ALA A 252 -2.78 -8.30 -24.50
N TYR A 253 -3.34 -8.97 -23.50
CA TYR A 253 -4.75 -8.87 -23.10
C TYR A 253 -5.19 -7.44 -22.75
N PHE A 254 -4.36 -6.72 -22.01
CA PHE A 254 -4.63 -5.34 -21.62
C PHE A 254 -4.08 -4.29 -22.60
N GLY A 255 -3.43 -4.73 -23.69
CA GLY A 255 -2.86 -3.85 -24.70
C GLY A 255 -1.72 -2.98 -24.18
N ASP A 256 -1.51 -1.84 -24.82
CA ASP A 256 -0.50 -0.86 -24.40
C ASP A 256 -1.00 0.02 -23.25
N THR A 257 -0.78 -0.46 -22.03
CA THR A 257 -1.18 0.26 -20.83
C THR A 257 -0.40 1.56 -20.64
N GLN A 258 0.90 1.58 -20.97
CA GLN A 258 1.72 2.80 -20.86
C GLN A 258 1.33 3.83 -21.92
N GLY A 259 1.06 3.41 -23.15
CA GLY A 259 0.56 4.30 -24.19
C GLY A 259 -0.75 4.97 -23.80
N ARG A 260 -1.73 4.21 -23.30
CA ARG A 260 -3.00 4.77 -22.80
C ARG A 260 -2.83 5.81 -21.71
N GLU A 261 -1.91 5.58 -20.78
CA GLU A 261 -1.61 6.52 -19.71
C GLU A 261 -0.96 7.80 -20.25
N ASN A 262 0.02 7.67 -21.15
CA ASN A 262 0.70 8.79 -21.79
C ASN A 262 -0.27 9.63 -22.63
N ASP A 263 -1.16 8.98 -23.41
CA ASP A 263 -2.18 9.66 -24.21
C ASP A 263 -3.13 10.45 -23.31
N PHE A 264 -3.58 9.86 -22.21
CA PHE A 264 -4.43 10.53 -21.24
C PHE A 264 -3.76 11.76 -20.62
N PHE A 265 -2.49 11.66 -20.24
CA PHE A 265 -1.71 12.80 -19.74
C PHE A 265 -1.54 13.89 -20.80
N ALA A 266 -1.23 13.51 -22.05
CA ALA A 266 -1.08 14.46 -23.15
C ALA A 266 -2.38 15.22 -23.44
N GLU A 267 -3.51 14.52 -23.51
CA GLU A 267 -4.83 15.13 -23.68
C GLU A 267 -5.20 16.05 -22.49
N TRP A 268 -4.92 15.61 -21.26
CA TRP A 268 -5.18 16.39 -20.06
C TRP A 268 -4.37 17.69 -20.05
N LEU A 269 -3.10 17.64 -20.47
CA LEU A 269 -2.24 18.83 -20.61
C LEU A 269 -2.75 19.73 -21.73
N ALA A 270 -3.01 19.19 -22.93
CA ALA A 270 -3.47 19.97 -24.08
C ALA A 270 -4.82 20.68 -23.84
N ALA A 271 -5.65 20.16 -22.93
CA ALA A 271 -6.90 20.83 -22.55
C ALA A 271 -6.70 22.06 -21.64
N ARG A 272 -5.48 22.29 -21.11
CA ARG A 272 -5.17 23.36 -20.14
C ARG A 272 -4.14 24.36 -20.65
N TYR A 273 -3.32 23.97 -21.61
CA TYR A 273 -2.20 24.75 -22.12
C TYR A 273 -2.19 24.78 -23.66
#